data_3acbc1c1725107f9070be1919eefdbe3
#
_entry.id   3acbc1c1725107f9070be1919eefdbe3
#
_cell.length_a   1.000
_cell.length_b   1.000
_cell.length_c   1.000
_cell.angle_alpha   90.00
_cell.angle_beta   90.00
_cell.angle_gamma   90.00
#
_symmetry.space_group_name_H-M   'P 1'
#
loop_
_entity.id
_entity.type
_entity.pdbx_description
1 polymer ?
#
loop_
_entity_poly.entity_id
_entity_poly.type
_entity_poly.pdbx_seq_one_letter_code
_entity_poly.pdbx_strand_id
1 'polypeptide(L)'
;MSQIIDPWGHMAIEDYDRLLTEFGIKPAKELLGKYPLNHKYFTRNVIFGHRDLDIWLDNLLSGGKVAILTGFMPSGDPHLGTAMVYEELKYFQTRWNVYVKVVIADAEAYAVRREDRDEVIKRGLDFIAHALAWGLDPDRAGFYYQTNMGPAYYRLIQMFSRKVSEAEIRAIYGDLSPAKLIAALTQAADILHLQLEEYGGFKHVLVPVGVDQDPHLRLTRDLADRFERELGLKRPSSIYHKLLRGLDGNKMSKSRPEYAIHLTDPVDIALKKLMNALTGGRATAEEQRRLGGEPWKCTVFELYTYHLVEDDAELRDIYNECVTGKILCGHCKLRASERLKTLLTEHQKRYVEYRQRVERYIEKPSF
;
A
#
# COMPACT_ATOMS: atom_id res chain seq x y z
N MET A 1 2.61 20.32 -19.29
CA MET A 1 2.25 18.93 -19.63
C MET A 1 1.94 18.23 -18.34
N SER A 2 0.72 17.67 -18.18
CA SER A 2 0.38 16.87 -16.99
C SER A 2 1.28 15.64 -16.94
N GLN A 3 1.87 15.39 -15.80
CA GLN A 3 2.75 14.24 -15.59
C GLN A 3 1.87 12.98 -15.63
N ILE A 4 2.10 12.09 -16.60
CA ILE A 4 1.39 10.79 -16.63
C ILE A 4 2.01 9.93 -15.55
N ILE A 5 1.19 9.49 -14.60
CA ILE A 5 1.61 8.49 -13.60
C ILE A 5 1.53 7.12 -14.28
N ASP A 6 2.67 6.45 -14.43
CA ASP A 6 2.72 5.06 -14.91
C ASP A 6 2.69 4.11 -13.71
N PRO A 7 1.57 3.37 -13.47
CA PRO A 7 1.44 2.46 -12.35
C PRO A 7 2.40 1.25 -12.43
N TRP A 8 2.93 0.97 -13.62
CA TRP A 8 3.92 -0.09 -13.83
C TRP A 8 5.37 0.43 -13.86
N GLY A 9 5.57 1.77 -13.83
CA GLY A 9 6.87 2.43 -13.90
C GLY A 9 7.51 2.72 -12.54
N HIS A 10 8.74 3.22 -12.58
CA HIS A 10 9.45 3.72 -11.41
C HIS A 10 9.43 5.23 -11.42
N MET A 11 8.61 5.83 -10.55
CA MET A 11 8.49 7.28 -10.45
C MET A 11 8.92 7.76 -9.07
N ALA A 12 9.83 8.74 -9.02
CA ALA A 12 10.09 9.51 -7.82
C ALA A 12 9.03 10.61 -7.71
N ILE A 13 8.32 10.68 -6.59
CA ILE A 13 7.34 11.73 -6.32
C ILE A 13 7.96 12.69 -5.32
N GLU A 14 8.25 13.89 -5.78
CA GLU A 14 8.87 14.94 -4.96
C GLU A 14 7.83 15.91 -4.36
N ASP A 15 6.68 16.07 -5.00
CA ASP A 15 5.65 17.05 -4.60
C ASP A 15 4.25 16.41 -4.54
N TYR A 16 3.87 15.97 -3.33
CA TYR A 16 2.56 15.39 -3.06
C TYR A 16 1.43 16.43 -3.06
N ASP A 17 1.72 17.68 -2.70
CA ASP A 17 0.69 18.75 -2.70
C ASP A 17 0.27 19.10 -4.13
N ARG A 18 1.21 19.06 -5.07
CA ARG A 18 0.92 19.20 -6.50
C ARG A 18 0.00 18.09 -7.01
N LEU A 19 0.23 16.83 -6.59
CA LEU A 19 -0.62 15.71 -6.98
C LEU A 19 -2.07 15.85 -6.50
N LEU A 20 -2.29 16.41 -5.31
CA LEU A 20 -3.64 16.70 -4.82
C LEU A 20 -4.41 17.58 -5.82
N THR A 21 -3.77 18.63 -6.33
CA THR A 21 -4.38 19.57 -7.26
C THR A 21 -4.54 18.99 -8.68
N GLU A 22 -3.49 18.39 -9.23
CA GLU A 22 -3.49 17.88 -10.61
C GLU A 22 -4.44 16.69 -10.81
N PHE A 23 -4.60 15.84 -9.81
CA PHE A 23 -5.44 14.65 -9.92
C PHE A 23 -6.79 14.75 -9.20
N GLY A 24 -7.09 15.89 -8.58
CA GLY A 24 -8.35 16.10 -7.86
C GLY A 24 -8.49 15.16 -6.65
N ILE A 25 -7.37 14.87 -5.98
CA ILE A 25 -7.31 14.11 -4.73
C ILE A 25 -7.55 15.09 -3.59
N LYS A 26 -8.46 14.76 -2.67
CA LYS A 26 -8.74 15.60 -1.48
C LYS A 26 -7.68 15.38 -0.41
N PRO A 27 -7.22 16.41 0.33
CA PRO A 27 -6.29 16.24 1.43
C PRO A 27 -6.88 15.43 2.59
N ALA A 28 -6.22 14.36 3.02
CA ALA A 28 -6.71 13.51 4.12
C ALA A 28 -6.75 14.25 5.47
N LYS A 29 -5.90 15.26 5.67
CA LYS A 29 -5.88 16.10 6.88
C LYS A 29 -7.20 16.83 7.16
N GLU A 30 -8.03 17.09 6.14
CA GLU A 30 -9.33 17.76 6.31
C GLU A 30 -10.37 16.88 7.01
N LEU A 31 -10.11 15.57 7.10
CA LEU A 31 -10.95 14.61 7.81
C LEU A 31 -10.58 14.47 9.29
N LEU A 32 -9.38 14.93 9.68
CA LEU A 32 -8.95 14.92 11.07
C LEU A 32 -9.86 15.86 11.90
N GLY A 33 -10.31 15.39 13.04
CA GLY A 33 -11.27 16.12 13.89
C GLY A 33 -12.73 15.94 13.49
N LYS A 34 -13.04 15.56 12.24
CA LYS A 34 -14.41 15.19 11.83
C LYS A 34 -14.68 13.69 12.06
N TYR A 35 -13.67 12.87 11.88
CA TYR A 35 -13.73 11.42 12.03
C TYR A 35 -12.67 10.94 13.03
N PRO A 36 -12.86 9.80 13.72
CA PRO A 36 -11.91 9.27 14.70
C PRO A 36 -10.71 8.57 14.04
N LEU A 37 -10.00 9.32 13.19
CA LEU A 37 -8.80 8.88 12.45
C LEU A 37 -7.55 9.21 13.28
N ASN A 38 -7.25 8.36 14.26
CA ASN A 38 -6.18 8.58 15.23
C ASN A 38 -4.92 7.75 14.99
N HIS A 39 -4.78 7.13 13.82
CA HIS A 39 -3.58 6.38 13.45
C HIS A 39 -2.43 7.32 13.05
N LYS A 40 -1.19 6.93 13.40
CA LYS A 40 0.04 7.68 13.08
C LYS A 40 0.17 8.05 11.60
N TYR A 41 -0.35 7.24 10.67
CA TYR A 41 -0.28 7.57 9.24
C TYR A 41 -1.17 8.76 8.86
N PHE A 42 -2.27 8.97 9.57
CA PHE A 42 -3.09 10.17 9.39
C PHE A 42 -2.47 11.39 10.10
N THR A 43 -2.09 11.26 11.39
CA THR A 43 -1.55 12.37 12.19
C THR A 43 -0.22 12.88 11.65
N ARG A 44 0.60 12.00 11.07
CA ARG A 44 1.91 12.32 10.47
C ARG A 44 1.84 12.66 8.98
N ASN A 45 0.65 12.77 8.40
CA ASN A 45 0.43 13.03 6.97
C ASN A 45 1.17 12.04 6.04
N VAL A 46 1.27 10.78 6.47
CA VAL A 46 1.74 9.65 5.64
C VAL A 46 0.63 9.29 4.65
N ILE A 47 -0.61 9.10 5.15
CA ILE A 47 -1.81 9.13 4.31
C ILE A 47 -2.12 10.61 4.07
N PHE A 48 -1.77 11.08 2.87
CA PHE A 48 -1.84 12.49 2.54
C PHE A 48 -3.10 12.88 1.76
N GLY A 49 -3.73 11.92 1.09
CA GLY A 49 -4.86 12.18 0.22
C GLY A 49 -5.90 11.07 0.21
N HIS A 50 -7.10 11.41 -0.27
CA HIS A 50 -8.20 10.46 -0.42
C HIS A 50 -9.14 10.83 -1.57
N ARG A 51 -9.92 9.83 -2.01
CA ARG A 51 -11.13 10.01 -2.81
C ARG A 51 -12.29 9.42 -2.02
N ASP A 52 -13.25 10.28 -1.66
CA ASP A 52 -14.52 9.88 -1.02
C ASP A 52 -14.38 8.98 0.23
N LEU A 53 -13.28 9.14 0.99
CA LEU A 53 -13.12 8.49 2.29
C LEU A 53 -14.20 8.94 3.29
N ASP A 54 -14.61 10.21 3.21
CA ASP A 54 -15.73 10.76 3.95
C ASP A 54 -17.02 9.94 3.72
N ILE A 55 -17.38 9.67 2.47
CA ILE A 55 -18.56 8.85 2.12
C ILE A 55 -18.43 7.43 2.68
N TRP A 56 -17.25 6.81 2.58
CA TRP A 56 -17.03 5.47 3.12
C TRP A 56 -17.15 5.44 4.65
N LEU A 57 -16.59 6.44 5.34
CA LEU A 57 -16.66 6.58 6.80
C LEU A 57 -18.10 6.84 7.27
N ASP A 58 -18.86 7.69 6.59
CA ASP A 58 -20.27 7.95 6.92
C ASP A 58 -21.09 6.67 6.83
N ASN A 59 -20.87 5.85 5.77
CA ASN A 59 -21.54 4.56 5.63
C ASN A 59 -21.10 3.57 6.72
N LEU A 60 -19.81 3.48 7.02
CA LEU A 60 -19.29 2.65 8.10
C LEU A 60 -19.93 3.02 9.46
N LEU A 61 -19.90 4.30 9.80
CA LEU A 61 -20.38 4.79 11.11
C LEU A 61 -21.89 4.71 11.27
N SER A 62 -22.64 4.73 10.16
CA SER A 62 -24.08 4.47 10.16
C SER A 62 -24.46 2.97 10.15
N GLY A 63 -23.50 2.07 10.23
CA GLY A 63 -23.74 0.62 10.24
C GLY A 63 -23.93 0.01 8.85
N GLY A 64 -23.58 0.75 7.80
CA GLY A 64 -23.63 0.24 6.42
C GLY A 64 -22.60 -0.87 6.15
N LYS A 65 -22.88 -1.70 5.16
CA LYS A 65 -22.00 -2.80 4.77
C LYS A 65 -20.86 -2.29 3.91
N VAL A 66 -19.69 -2.16 4.50
CA VAL A 66 -18.46 -1.65 3.86
C VAL A 66 -17.37 -2.71 3.87
N ALA A 67 -16.43 -2.61 2.93
CA ALA A 67 -15.24 -3.45 2.88
C ALA A 67 -14.00 -2.64 2.52
N ILE A 68 -12.83 -3.24 2.75
CA ILE A 68 -11.55 -2.76 2.26
C ILE A 68 -10.99 -3.78 1.29
N LEU A 69 -10.44 -3.31 0.17
CA LEU A 69 -9.73 -4.17 -0.78
C LEU A 69 -8.38 -3.57 -1.12
N THR A 70 -7.37 -4.40 -1.17
CA THR A 70 -6.07 -4.07 -1.76
C THR A 70 -5.51 -5.25 -2.53
N GLY A 71 -4.54 -5.00 -3.40
CA GLY A 71 -3.91 -6.02 -4.22
C GLY A 71 -2.39 -5.97 -4.16
N PHE A 72 -1.77 -7.12 -4.28
CA PHE A 72 -0.32 -7.27 -4.36
C PHE A 72 0.08 -8.07 -5.59
N MET A 73 0.94 -7.48 -6.42
CA MET A 73 1.60 -8.21 -7.50
C MET A 73 2.84 -8.92 -6.95
N PRO A 74 2.89 -10.26 -6.95
CA PRO A 74 3.94 -11.04 -6.31
C PRO A 74 5.20 -11.15 -7.18
N SER A 75 5.79 -10.01 -7.55
CA SER A 75 6.99 -9.89 -8.39
C SER A 75 8.31 -9.74 -7.61
N GLY A 76 8.37 -10.26 -6.40
CA GLY A 76 9.52 -10.21 -5.47
C GLY A 76 9.05 -10.18 -4.02
N ASP A 77 10.00 -10.17 -3.07
CA ASP A 77 9.68 -10.27 -1.65
C ASP A 77 9.02 -9.00 -1.10
N PRO A 78 8.09 -9.11 -0.13
CA PRO A 78 7.55 -7.97 0.59
C PRO A 78 8.65 -7.23 1.37
N HIS A 79 8.59 -5.90 1.32
CA HIS A 79 9.51 -5.00 2.03
C HIS A 79 8.74 -4.03 2.94
N LEU A 80 9.41 -3.19 3.70
CA LEU A 80 8.76 -2.24 4.61
C LEU A 80 7.77 -1.29 3.90
N GLY A 81 7.99 -0.95 2.63
CA GLY A 81 6.99 -0.24 1.84
C GLY A 81 5.70 -1.03 1.61
N THR A 82 5.78 -2.36 1.46
CA THR A 82 4.61 -3.25 1.41
C THR A 82 3.91 -3.31 2.78
N ALA A 83 4.69 -3.32 3.85
CA ALA A 83 4.18 -3.36 5.22
C ALA A 83 3.34 -2.12 5.60
N MET A 84 3.51 -0.99 4.91
CA MET A 84 2.63 0.18 5.10
C MET A 84 1.18 -0.17 4.79
N VAL A 85 0.94 -0.89 3.69
CA VAL A 85 -0.42 -1.33 3.33
C VAL A 85 -0.95 -2.32 4.35
N TYR A 86 -0.13 -3.28 4.82
CA TYR A 86 -0.55 -4.20 5.89
C TYR A 86 -0.95 -3.46 7.18
N GLU A 87 -0.23 -2.40 7.54
CA GLU A 87 -0.55 -1.57 8.70
C GLU A 87 -1.87 -0.81 8.51
N GLU A 88 -2.13 -0.28 7.32
CA GLU A 88 -3.41 0.37 6.97
C GLU A 88 -4.58 -0.61 7.11
N LEU A 89 -4.46 -1.82 6.53
CA LEU A 89 -5.49 -2.85 6.63
C LEU A 89 -5.77 -3.24 8.08
N LYS A 90 -4.71 -3.51 8.85
CA LYS A 90 -4.79 -3.85 10.27
C LYS A 90 -5.46 -2.73 11.08
N TYR A 91 -5.10 -1.48 10.84
CA TYR A 91 -5.70 -0.33 11.53
C TYR A 91 -7.21 -0.29 11.36
N PHE A 92 -7.70 -0.30 10.12
CA PHE A 92 -9.14 -0.24 9.85
C PHE A 92 -9.86 -1.48 10.39
N GLN A 93 -9.28 -2.66 10.23
CA GLN A 93 -9.85 -3.90 10.73
C GLN A 93 -9.96 -3.91 12.26
N THR A 94 -8.88 -3.56 12.96
CA THR A 94 -8.84 -3.53 14.43
C THR A 94 -9.76 -2.45 15.00
N ARG A 95 -9.81 -1.28 14.33
CA ARG A 95 -10.57 -0.12 14.84
C ARG A 95 -12.07 -0.25 14.66
N TRP A 96 -12.52 -0.84 13.54
CA TRP A 96 -13.94 -0.90 13.18
C TRP A 96 -14.45 -2.28 12.80
N ASN A 97 -13.66 -3.32 12.98
CA ASN A 97 -14.02 -4.70 12.64
C ASN A 97 -14.48 -4.87 11.18
N VAL A 98 -13.83 -4.13 10.26
CA VAL A 98 -14.18 -4.13 8.83
C VAL A 98 -13.68 -5.41 8.15
N TYR A 99 -14.45 -5.92 7.19
CA TYR A 99 -13.99 -7.00 6.32
C TYR A 99 -12.91 -6.51 5.35
N VAL A 100 -11.82 -7.25 5.27
CA VAL A 100 -10.68 -6.95 4.39
C VAL A 100 -10.55 -8.02 3.32
N LYS A 101 -10.44 -7.60 2.06
CA LYS A 101 -10.18 -8.48 0.92
C LYS A 101 -8.80 -8.18 0.34
N VAL A 102 -7.99 -9.21 0.18
CA VAL A 102 -6.65 -9.11 -0.39
C VAL A 102 -6.56 -9.96 -1.64
N VAL A 103 -6.25 -9.33 -2.76
CA VAL A 103 -5.99 -10.00 -4.04
C VAL A 103 -4.50 -10.20 -4.26
N ILE A 104 -4.14 -11.39 -4.70
CA ILE A 104 -2.85 -11.67 -5.30
C ILE A 104 -2.99 -11.56 -6.82
N ALA A 105 -2.36 -10.54 -7.39
CA ALA A 105 -2.45 -10.21 -8.82
C ALA A 105 -1.55 -11.14 -9.66
N ASP A 106 -1.84 -12.44 -9.62
CA ASP A 106 -1.08 -13.47 -10.29
C ASP A 106 -1.27 -13.44 -11.82
N ALA A 107 -2.47 -13.14 -12.30
CA ALA A 107 -2.73 -12.97 -13.73
C ALA A 107 -1.94 -11.80 -14.32
N GLU A 108 -1.85 -10.67 -13.59
CA GLU A 108 -1.06 -9.52 -14.01
C GLU A 108 0.44 -9.82 -13.98
N ALA A 109 0.95 -10.46 -12.92
CA ALA A 109 2.35 -10.84 -12.80
C ALA A 109 2.79 -11.74 -13.97
N TYR A 110 1.95 -12.72 -14.33
CA TYR A 110 2.18 -13.60 -15.45
C TYR A 110 2.13 -12.86 -16.81
N ALA A 111 1.05 -12.11 -17.06
CA ALA A 111 0.79 -11.53 -18.38
C ALA A 111 1.63 -10.27 -18.68
N VAL A 112 1.81 -9.39 -17.69
CA VAL A 112 2.49 -8.09 -17.86
C VAL A 112 3.97 -8.18 -17.52
N ARG A 113 4.34 -8.89 -16.43
CA ARG A 113 5.73 -9.01 -15.98
C ARG A 113 6.43 -10.27 -16.50
N ARG A 114 5.70 -11.21 -17.13
CA ARG A 114 6.20 -12.48 -17.66
C ARG A 114 6.88 -13.34 -16.59
N GLU A 115 6.38 -13.25 -15.36
CA GLU A 115 6.85 -14.06 -14.24
C GLU A 115 6.42 -15.51 -14.40
N ASP A 116 7.21 -16.46 -13.88
CA ASP A 116 6.83 -17.87 -13.84
C ASP A 116 5.61 -18.07 -12.93
N ARG A 117 4.64 -18.87 -13.39
CA ARG A 117 3.36 -19.05 -12.71
C ARG A 117 3.52 -19.69 -11.33
N ASP A 118 4.34 -20.73 -11.21
CA ASP A 118 4.48 -21.49 -9.96
C ASP A 118 5.20 -20.62 -8.91
N GLU A 119 6.20 -19.85 -9.36
CA GLU A 119 6.88 -18.87 -8.49
C GLU A 119 5.94 -17.74 -8.06
N VAL A 120 5.07 -17.25 -8.93
CA VAL A 120 4.06 -16.24 -8.61
C VAL A 120 3.08 -16.76 -7.54
N ILE A 121 2.59 -18.00 -7.67
CA ILE A 121 1.70 -18.60 -6.68
C ILE A 121 2.42 -18.74 -5.33
N LYS A 122 3.65 -19.24 -5.33
CA LYS A 122 4.44 -19.42 -4.10
C LYS A 122 4.70 -18.08 -3.39
N ARG A 123 5.13 -17.05 -4.13
CA ARG A 123 5.32 -15.70 -3.58
C ARG A 123 4.00 -15.09 -3.10
N GLY A 124 2.88 -15.38 -3.75
CA GLY A 124 1.56 -14.94 -3.31
C GLY A 124 1.22 -15.47 -1.91
N LEU A 125 1.56 -16.73 -1.63
CA LEU A 125 1.42 -17.30 -0.28
C LEU A 125 2.26 -16.54 0.75
N ASP A 126 3.47 -16.10 0.36
CA ASP A 126 4.34 -15.33 1.24
C ASP A 126 3.73 -13.95 1.54
N PHE A 127 3.15 -13.25 0.53
CA PHE A 127 2.44 -11.99 0.76
C PHE A 127 1.29 -12.14 1.75
N ILE A 128 0.48 -13.19 1.61
CA ILE A 128 -0.63 -13.47 2.53
C ILE A 128 -0.11 -13.77 3.93
N ALA A 129 0.93 -14.63 4.05
CA ALA A 129 1.52 -14.97 5.34
C ALA A 129 2.12 -13.75 6.04
N HIS A 130 2.75 -12.83 5.29
CA HIS A 130 3.25 -11.57 5.84
C HIS A 130 2.15 -10.62 6.28
N ALA A 131 1.03 -10.53 5.57
CA ALA A 131 -0.13 -9.73 5.99
C ALA A 131 -0.70 -10.24 7.32
N LEU A 132 -0.86 -11.55 7.46
CA LEU A 132 -1.31 -12.19 8.70
C LEU A 132 -0.30 -12.01 9.84
N ALA A 133 0.99 -12.19 9.56
CA ALA A 133 2.05 -11.97 10.53
C ALA A 133 2.16 -10.51 10.98
N TRP A 134 1.76 -9.55 10.13
CA TRP A 134 1.70 -8.14 10.49
C TRP A 134 0.54 -7.81 11.44
N GLY A 135 -0.43 -8.71 11.54
CA GLY A 135 -1.53 -8.63 12.49
C GLY A 135 -2.92 -8.49 11.87
N LEU A 136 -3.06 -8.82 10.59
CA LEU A 136 -4.39 -8.93 9.97
C LEU A 136 -5.11 -10.14 10.55
N ASP A 137 -6.37 -9.95 10.99
CA ASP A 137 -7.21 -11.01 11.52
C ASP A 137 -7.76 -11.87 10.37
N PRO A 138 -7.40 -13.17 10.29
CA PRO A 138 -7.86 -14.04 9.23
C PRO A 138 -9.38 -14.30 9.23
N ASP A 139 -10.05 -14.19 10.38
CA ASP A 139 -11.50 -14.44 10.49
C ASP A 139 -12.32 -13.29 9.88
N ARG A 140 -11.66 -12.16 9.63
CA ARG A 140 -12.23 -10.96 9.02
C ARG A 140 -11.52 -10.58 7.74
N ALA A 141 -10.77 -11.51 7.14
CA ALA A 141 -10.04 -11.30 5.89
C ALA A 141 -10.28 -12.44 4.90
N GLY A 142 -10.44 -12.11 3.63
CA GLY A 142 -10.45 -13.05 2.52
C GLY A 142 -9.27 -12.84 1.59
N PHE A 143 -8.68 -13.93 1.11
CA PHE A 143 -7.54 -13.92 0.22
C PHE A 143 -7.83 -14.71 -1.04
N TYR A 144 -7.53 -14.17 -2.21
CA TYR A 144 -7.73 -14.88 -3.46
C TYR A 144 -6.65 -14.56 -4.51
N TYR A 145 -6.54 -15.43 -5.49
CA TYR A 145 -5.77 -15.22 -6.71
C TYR A 145 -6.69 -14.83 -7.85
N GLN A 146 -6.28 -13.88 -8.70
CA GLN A 146 -7.11 -13.45 -9.84
C GLN A 146 -7.50 -14.61 -10.76
N THR A 147 -6.60 -15.59 -10.90
CA THR A 147 -6.86 -16.79 -11.73
C THR A 147 -7.78 -17.83 -11.08
N ASN A 148 -8.17 -17.62 -9.81
CA ASN A 148 -8.99 -18.58 -9.04
C ASN A 148 -10.29 -17.93 -8.55
N MET A 149 -11.03 -17.30 -9.48
CA MET A 149 -12.30 -16.64 -9.19
C MET A 149 -13.48 -17.33 -9.88
N GLY A 150 -14.69 -17.04 -9.40
CA GLY A 150 -15.91 -17.59 -9.98
C GLY A 150 -16.33 -16.89 -11.29
N PRO A 151 -17.29 -17.47 -12.04
CA PRO A 151 -17.69 -16.96 -13.37
C PRO A 151 -18.19 -15.52 -13.37
N ALA A 152 -18.84 -15.06 -12.29
CA ALA A 152 -19.35 -13.69 -12.19
C ALA A 152 -18.24 -12.65 -12.24
N TYR A 153 -17.07 -12.96 -11.65
CA TYR A 153 -15.89 -12.08 -11.70
C TYR A 153 -15.37 -11.94 -13.14
N TYR A 154 -15.18 -13.04 -13.88
CA TYR A 154 -14.69 -12.98 -15.26
C TYR A 154 -15.71 -12.34 -16.20
N ARG A 155 -17.01 -12.54 -15.97
CA ARG A 155 -18.08 -11.85 -16.69
C ARG A 155 -17.98 -10.33 -16.50
N LEU A 156 -17.66 -9.87 -15.29
CA LEU A 156 -17.49 -8.44 -15.00
C LEU A 156 -16.38 -7.83 -15.84
N ILE A 157 -15.22 -8.51 -15.99
CA ILE A 157 -14.11 -8.07 -16.86
C ILE A 157 -14.58 -7.92 -18.32
N GLN A 158 -15.32 -8.91 -18.82
CA GLN A 158 -15.88 -8.86 -20.17
C GLN A 158 -16.88 -7.71 -20.35
N MET A 159 -17.75 -7.47 -19.36
CA MET A 159 -18.68 -6.35 -19.39
C MET A 159 -17.96 -5.01 -19.43
N PHE A 160 -16.90 -4.85 -18.62
CA PHE A 160 -16.10 -3.63 -18.58
C PHE A 160 -15.45 -3.34 -19.94
N SER A 161 -14.96 -4.35 -20.65
CA SER A 161 -14.37 -4.16 -21.98
C SER A 161 -15.30 -3.52 -23.00
N ARG A 162 -16.63 -3.69 -22.83
CA ARG A 162 -17.65 -3.08 -23.69
C ARG A 162 -17.78 -1.56 -23.49
N LYS A 163 -17.39 -1.04 -22.34
CA LYS A 163 -17.65 0.35 -21.93
C LYS A 163 -16.36 1.21 -21.91
N VAL A 164 -15.24 0.70 -22.40
CA VAL A 164 -13.99 1.44 -22.52
C VAL A 164 -13.54 1.44 -23.97
N SER A 165 -12.90 2.53 -24.40
CA SER A 165 -12.24 2.62 -25.69
C SER A 165 -10.72 2.50 -25.53
N GLU A 166 -10.03 2.05 -26.57
CA GLU A 166 -8.57 2.02 -26.60
C GLU A 166 -7.97 3.42 -26.35
N ALA A 167 -8.59 4.47 -26.90
CA ALA A 167 -8.14 5.83 -26.73
C ALA A 167 -8.17 6.29 -25.25
N GLU A 168 -9.24 5.95 -24.50
CA GLU A 168 -9.34 6.25 -23.07
C GLU A 168 -8.25 5.53 -22.28
N ILE A 169 -8.05 4.24 -22.55
CA ILE A 169 -7.01 3.46 -21.85
C ILE A 169 -5.62 4.01 -22.14
N ARG A 170 -5.35 4.36 -23.41
CA ARG A 170 -4.07 5.02 -23.78
C ARG A 170 -3.89 6.37 -23.11
N ALA A 171 -4.96 7.15 -22.95
CA ALA A 171 -4.90 8.45 -22.25
C ALA A 171 -4.56 8.29 -20.77
N ILE A 172 -4.99 7.19 -20.15
CA ILE A 172 -4.73 6.90 -18.72
C ILE A 172 -3.33 6.32 -18.51
N TYR A 173 -2.92 5.35 -19.34
CA TYR A 173 -1.73 4.52 -19.10
C TYR A 173 -0.55 4.78 -20.06
N GLY A 174 -0.75 5.59 -21.08
CA GLY A 174 0.27 5.83 -22.12
C GLY A 174 0.41 4.64 -23.08
N ASP A 175 1.50 3.90 -22.99
CA ASP A 175 1.71 2.71 -23.82
C ASP A 175 0.81 1.55 -23.39
N LEU A 176 0.14 0.92 -24.35
CA LEU A 176 -0.85 -0.11 -24.14
C LEU A 176 -0.53 -1.37 -24.95
N SER A 177 -0.32 -2.48 -24.22
CA SER A 177 -0.33 -3.81 -24.79
C SER A 177 -1.65 -4.53 -24.45
N PRO A 178 -2.03 -5.60 -25.20
CA PRO A 178 -3.19 -6.41 -24.83
C PRO A 178 -3.15 -6.93 -23.37
N ALA A 179 -1.97 -7.30 -22.88
CA ALA A 179 -1.78 -7.74 -21.50
C ALA A 179 -2.09 -6.62 -20.49
N LYS A 180 -1.59 -5.40 -20.72
CA LYS A 180 -1.88 -4.22 -19.87
C LYS A 180 -3.36 -3.85 -19.91
N LEU A 181 -4.03 -3.96 -21.06
CA LEU A 181 -5.46 -3.72 -21.16
C LEU A 181 -6.26 -4.69 -20.29
N ILE A 182 -5.97 -5.98 -20.42
CA ILE A 182 -6.66 -7.01 -19.61
C ILE A 182 -6.35 -6.78 -18.12
N ALA A 183 -5.10 -6.50 -17.75
CA ALA A 183 -4.72 -6.24 -16.37
C ALA A 183 -5.49 -5.03 -15.77
N ALA A 184 -5.63 -3.94 -16.52
CA ALA A 184 -6.39 -2.77 -16.07
C ALA A 184 -7.87 -3.08 -15.81
N LEU A 185 -8.50 -3.85 -16.70
CA LEU A 185 -9.90 -4.27 -16.53
C LEU A 185 -10.07 -5.29 -15.41
N THR A 186 -9.09 -6.18 -15.24
CA THR A 186 -9.05 -7.16 -14.14
C THR A 186 -8.93 -6.45 -12.81
N GLN A 187 -8.07 -5.46 -12.69
CA GLN A 187 -7.95 -4.67 -11.45
C GLN A 187 -9.22 -3.87 -11.14
N ALA A 188 -9.92 -3.36 -12.15
CA ALA A 188 -11.22 -2.75 -11.94
C ALA A 188 -12.26 -3.77 -11.43
N ALA A 189 -12.21 -5.00 -11.94
CA ALA A 189 -13.07 -6.09 -11.46
C ALA A 189 -12.69 -6.51 -10.03
N ASP A 190 -11.39 -6.54 -9.68
CA ASP A 190 -10.95 -6.77 -8.30
C ASP A 190 -11.62 -5.80 -7.33
N ILE A 191 -11.64 -4.53 -7.66
CA ILE A 191 -12.19 -3.49 -6.78
C ILE A 191 -13.71 -3.53 -6.72
N LEU A 192 -14.38 -3.81 -7.84
CA LEU A 192 -15.84 -3.69 -7.95
C LEU A 192 -16.61 -4.99 -7.69
N HIS A 193 -15.97 -6.18 -7.77
CA HIS A 193 -16.71 -7.45 -7.59
C HIS A 193 -17.34 -7.58 -6.20
N LEU A 194 -16.71 -7.02 -5.15
CA LEU A 194 -17.25 -7.05 -3.79
C LEU A 194 -18.65 -6.41 -3.68
N GLN A 195 -19.02 -5.55 -4.62
CA GLN A 195 -20.33 -4.91 -4.67
C GLN A 195 -21.43 -5.82 -5.24
N LEU A 196 -21.05 -6.92 -5.91
CA LEU A 196 -22.00 -7.93 -6.38
C LEU A 196 -22.50 -8.79 -5.21
N GLU A 197 -23.75 -9.20 -5.26
CA GLU A 197 -24.36 -10.02 -4.18
C GLU A 197 -23.62 -11.35 -3.99
N GLU A 198 -23.14 -11.95 -5.08
CA GLU A 198 -22.36 -13.19 -5.09
C GLU A 198 -21.03 -13.08 -4.29
N TYR A 199 -20.51 -11.87 -4.14
CA TYR A 199 -19.26 -11.58 -3.41
C TYR A 199 -19.48 -10.75 -2.16
N GLY A 200 -20.71 -10.69 -1.67
CA GLY A 200 -21.04 -10.11 -0.39
C GLY A 200 -21.82 -8.81 -0.44
N GLY A 201 -22.02 -8.14 -1.58
CA GLY A 201 -22.85 -6.94 -1.71
C GLY A 201 -22.34 -5.71 -0.94
N PHE A 202 -21.02 -5.55 -0.80
CA PHE A 202 -20.38 -4.40 -0.12
C PHE A 202 -20.42 -3.18 -1.04
N LYS A 203 -21.42 -2.32 -0.92
CA LYS A 203 -21.61 -1.18 -1.84
C LYS A 203 -20.54 -0.08 -1.69
N HIS A 204 -19.87 -0.01 -0.55
CA HIS A 204 -18.79 0.97 -0.32
C HIS A 204 -17.48 0.22 -0.02
N VAL A 205 -16.57 0.27 -1.00
CA VAL A 205 -15.24 -0.37 -0.91
C VAL A 205 -14.18 0.71 -0.80
N LEU A 206 -13.31 0.60 0.19
CA LEU A 206 -12.12 1.44 0.37
C LEU A 206 -10.89 0.72 -0.17
N VAL A 207 -10.06 1.44 -0.92
CA VAL A 207 -8.83 0.92 -1.52
C VAL A 207 -7.61 1.70 -1.01
N PRO A 208 -6.85 1.14 -0.04
CA PRO A 208 -5.58 1.70 0.40
C PRO A 208 -4.48 1.38 -0.63
N VAL A 209 -3.83 2.42 -1.15
CA VAL A 209 -2.78 2.29 -2.20
C VAL A 209 -1.75 3.39 -2.14
N GLY A 210 -0.60 3.16 -2.76
CA GLY A 210 0.30 4.23 -3.14
C GLY A 210 -0.32 5.11 -4.22
N VAL A 211 0.04 6.37 -4.26
CA VAL A 211 -0.54 7.32 -5.23
C VAL A 211 -0.23 6.98 -6.69
N ASP A 212 0.78 6.18 -6.95
CA ASP A 212 1.10 5.63 -8.27
C ASP A 212 -0.01 4.73 -8.84
N GLN A 213 -0.93 4.25 -7.98
CA GLN A 213 -2.09 3.46 -8.37
C GLN A 213 -3.34 4.31 -8.73
N ASP A 214 -3.29 5.63 -8.63
CA ASP A 214 -4.43 6.50 -8.95
C ASP A 214 -5.01 6.32 -10.37
N PRO A 215 -4.23 6.07 -11.43
CA PRO A 215 -4.77 5.80 -12.76
C PRO A 215 -5.78 4.65 -12.78
N HIS A 216 -5.50 3.56 -12.05
CA HIS A 216 -6.41 2.43 -11.92
C HIS A 216 -7.70 2.80 -11.17
N LEU A 217 -7.57 3.59 -10.11
CA LEU A 217 -8.74 4.05 -9.34
C LEU A 217 -9.64 4.96 -10.19
N ARG A 218 -9.08 5.84 -11.02
CA ARG A 218 -9.87 6.69 -11.93
C ARG A 218 -10.66 5.87 -12.93
N LEU A 219 -10.00 4.93 -13.64
CA LEU A 219 -10.68 4.01 -14.55
C LEU A 219 -11.80 3.22 -13.86
N THR A 220 -11.51 2.69 -12.67
CA THR A 220 -12.49 1.90 -11.89
C THR A 220 -13.70 2.74 -11.50
N ARG A 221 -13.51 3.99 -11.12
CA ARG A 221 -14.60 4.92 -10.78
C ARG A 221 -15.45 5.27 -11.98
N ASP A 222 -14.83 5.50 -13.13
CA ASP A 222 -15.55 5.73 -14.39
C ASP A 222 -16.37 4.50 -14.81
N LEU A 223 -15.82 3.30 -14.64
CA LEU A 223 -16.54 2.06 -14.88
C LEU A 223 -17.70 1.87 -13.91
N ALA A 224 -17.53 2.18 -12.63
CA ALA A 224 -18.62 2.12 -11.67
C ALA A 224 -19.81 3.01 -12.09
N ASP A 225 -19.55 4.24 -12.53
CA ASP A 225 -20.61 5.14 -13.04
C ASP A 225 -21.33 4.58 -14.27
N ARG A 226 -20.56 4.01 -15.22
CA ARG A 226 -21.11 3.46 -16.47
C ARG A 226 -21.98 2.24 -16.25
N PHE A 227 -21.77 1.53 -15.14
CA PHE A 227 -22.53 0.33 -14.74
C PHE A 227 -23.43 0.55 -13.53
N GLU A 228 -23.62 1.79 -13.06
CA GLU A 228 -24.50 2.08 -11.93
C GLU A 228 -25.94 1.60 -12.18
N ARG A 229 -26.51 1.89 -13.36
CA ARG A 229 -27.89 1.47 -13.69
C ARG A 229 -28.04 -0.03 -13.91
N GLU A 230 -27.02 -0.69 -14.47
CA GLU A 230 -27.09 -2.08 -14.88
C GLU A 230 -26.77 -3.04 -13.72
N LEU A 231 -25.78 -2.69 -12.89
CA LEU A 231 -25.24 -3.53 -11.83
C LEU A 231 -25.34 -2.91 -10.42
N GLY A 232 -25.82 -1.69 -10.30
CA GLY A 232 -25.89 -0.98 -9.01
C GLY A 232 -24.52 -0.65 -8.42
N LEU A 233 -23.48 -0.55 -9.27
CA LEU A 233 -22.14 -0.25 -8.82
C LEU A 233 -22.03 1.19 -8.30
N LYS A 234 -21.20 1.40 -7.29
CA LYS A 234 -20.85 2.69 -6.71
C LYS A 234 -19.37 2.95 -6.86
N ARG A 235 -18.98 4.23 -6.95
CA ARG A 235 -17.57 4.61 -6.98
C ARG A 235 -16.85 4.09 -5.75
N PRO A 236 -15.71 3.39 -5.89
CA PRO A 236 -14.87 3.03 -4.76
C PRO A 236 -14.24 4.27 -4.15
N SER A 237 -14.03 4.23 -2.85
CA SER A 237 -13.21 5.19 -2.12
C SER A 237 -11.75 4.75 -2.11
N SER A 238 -10.83 5.70 -1.97
CA SER A 238 -9.40 5.38 -1.85
C SER A 238 -8.70 6.26 -0.83
N ILE A 239 -7.62 5.74 -0.26
CA ILE A 239 -6.63 6.51 0.49
C ILE A 239 -5.27 6.33 -0.17
N TYR A 240 -4.47 7.41 -0.14
CA TYR A 240 -3.17 7.47 -0.77
C TYR A 240 -2.10 7.77 0.27
N HIS A 241 -1.19 6.81 0.45
CA HIS A 241 0.00 7.01 1.27
C HIS A 241 1.20 7.47 0.42
N LYS A 242 2.10 8.20 1.07
CA LYS A 242 3.39 8.54 0.50
C LYS A 242 4.23 7.28 0.34
N LEU A 243 4.96 7.21 -0.74
CA LEU A 243 5.84 6.06 -1.02
C LEU A 243 7.04 6.10 -0.08
N LEU A 244 7.32 4.99 0.61
CA LEU A 244 8.51 4.85 1.45
C LEU A 244 9.77 4.91 0.59
N ARG A 245 10.74 5.76 0.98
CA ARG A 245 12.04 5.82 0.32
C ARG A 245 12.91 4.62 0.71
N GLY A 246 13.64 4.10 -0.26
CA GLY A 246 14.75 3.18 -0.02
C GLY A 246 15.88 3.86 0.74
N LEU A 247 16.80 3.06 1.22
CA LEU A 247 17.92 3.54 2.04
C LEU A 247 18.89 4.45 1.27
N ASP A 248 18.78 4.52 -0.06
CA ASP A 248 19.49 5.45 -0.97
C ASP A 248 18.72 6.76 -1.23
N GLY A 249 17.53 6.92 -0.67
CA GLY A 249 16.68 8.10 -0.85
C GLY A 249 15.68 8.04 -2.02
N ASN A 250 15.78 7.04 -2.92
CA ASN A 250 14.80 6.81 -3.98
C ASN A 250 13.63 5.94 -3.48
N LYS A 251 12.54 5.80 -4.26
CA LYS A 251 11.43 4.90 -3.91
C LYS A 251 11.94 3.50 -3.54
N MET A 252 11.52 2.96 -2.41
CA MET A 252 11.81 1.56 -2.03
C MET A 252 11.19 0.61 -3.05
N SER A 253 12.00 -0.30 -3.58
CA SER A 253 11.58 -1.17 -4.68
C SER A 253 12.22 -2.55 -4.57
N LYS A 254 11.46 -3.58 -4.96
CA LYS A 254 11.93 -4.97 -5.07
C LYS A 254 13.08 -5.15 -6.08
N SER A 255 13.17 -4.25 -7.09
CA SER A 255 14.23 -4.30 -8.11
C SER A 255 15.60 -3.81 -7.63
N ARG A 256 15.66 -3.20 -6.43
CA ARG A 256 16.90 -2.70 -5.79
C ARG A 256 17.00 -3.21 -4.36
N PRO A 257 17.21 -4.53 -4.19
CA PRO A 257 17.12 -5.21 -2.89
C PRO A 257 18.17 -4.71 -1.88
N GLU A 258 19.29 -4.18 -2.34
CA GLU A 258 20.36 -3.62 -1.50
C GLU A 258 19.92 -2.34 -0.74
N TYR A 259 18.93 -1.60 -1.28
CA TYR A 259 18.38 -0.38 -0.67
C TYR A 259 16.99 -0.58 -0.07
N ALA A 260 16.45 -1.79 -0.16
CA ALA A 260 15.19 -2.16 0.46
C ALA A 260 15.42 -3.05 1.68
N ILE A 261 14.65 -2.82 2.75
CA ILE A 261 14.58 -3.75 3.89
C ILE A 261 13.38 -4.67 3.61
N HIS A 262 13.69 -5.94 3.27
CA HIS A 262 12.67 -6.96 3.07
C HIS A 262 12.25 -7.57 4.39
N LEU A 263 11.00 -7.98 4.49
CA LEU A 263 10.47 -8.64 5.69
C LEU A 263 11.10 -10.02 5.92
N THR A 264 11.70 -10.58 4.86
CA THR A 264 12.44 -11.86 4.86
C THR A 264 13.94 -11.69 5.06
N ASP A 265 14.49 -10.45 5.07
CA ASP A 265 15.92 -10.24 5.28
C ASP A 265 16.36 -10.87 6.62
N PRO A 266 17.48 -11.62 6.64
CA PRO A 266 18.13 -11.93 7.91
C PRO A 266 18.35 -10.66 8.71
N VAL A 267 18.06 -10.69 10.01
CA VAL A 267 18.06 -9.48 10.85
C VAL A 267 19.41 -8.74 10.78
N ASP A 268 20.52 -9.46 10.83
CA ASP A 268 21.86 -8.88 10.73
C ASP A 268 22.12 -8.18 9.38
N ILE A 269 21.56 -8.70 8.29
CA ILE A 269 21.63 -8.08 6.96
C ILE A 269 20.80 -6.81 6.91
N ALA A 270 19.56 -6.84 7.44
CA ALA A 270 18.72 -5.65 7.52
C ALA A 270 19.38 -4.52 8.32
N LEU A 271 20.04 -4.86 9.46
CA LEU A 271 20.76 -3.90 10.27
C LEU A 271 21.98 -3.32 9.53
N LYS A 272 22.73 -4.14 8.80
CA LYS A 272 23.84 -3.65 7.95
C LYS A 272 23.35 -2.69 6.87
N LYS A 273 22.22 -3.00 6.21
CA LYS A 273 21.59 -2.09 5.24
C LYS A 273 21.24 -0.75 5.91
N LEU A 274 20.59 -0.78 7.08
CA LEU A 274 20.22 0.43 7.83
C LEU A 274 21.43 1.27 8.23
N MET A 275 22.52 0.66 8.66
CA MET A 275 23.76 1.39 9.01
C MET A 275 24.38 2.12 7.82
N ASN A 276 24.14 1.66 6.58
CA ASN A 276 24.57 2.32 5.34
C ASN A 276 23.56 3.30 4.76
N ALA A 277 22.39 3.48 5.38
CA ALA A 277 21.30 4.32 4.90
C ALA A 277 21.73 5.80 4.74
N LEU A 278 21.17 6.46 3.73
CA LEU A 278 21.29 7.89 3.51
C LEU A 278 20.67 8.66 4.69
N THR A 279 21.42 9.65 5.19
CA THR A 279 20.94 10.50 6.28
C THR A 279 20.99 11.97 5.90
N GLY A 280 20.23 12.79 6.60
CA GLY A 280 20.31 14.26 6.50
C GLY A 280 21.39 14.85 7.41
N GLY A 281 22.52 14.16 7.61
CA GLY A 281 23.65 14.65 8.40
C GLY A 281 24.49 15.67 7.67
N ARG A 282 25.37 16.36 8.42
CA ARG A 282 26.37 17.29 7.89
C ARG A 282 27.66 16.53 7.55
N ALA A 283 28.58 17.22 6.87
CA ALA A 283 29.84 16.63 6.43
C ALA A 283 30.73 16.18 7.61
N THR A 284 30.70 16.92 8.74
CA THR A 284 31.46 16.60 9.94
C THR A 284 30.56 16.49 11.17
N ALA A 285 31.05 15.78 12.20
CA ALA A 285 30.35 15.69 13.49
C ALA A 285 30.25 17.04 14.19
N GLU A 286 31.26 17.92 14.01
CA GLU A 286 31.28 19.26 14.56
C GLU A 286 30.20 20.14 13.92
N GLU A 287 30.11 20.14 12.60
CA GLU A 287 29.02 20.82 11.88
C GLU A 287 27.65 20.30 12.28
N GLN A 288 27.50 18.97 12.44
CA GLN A 288 26.26 18.36 12.88
C GLN A 288 25.85 18.88 14.27
N ARG A 289 26.78 18.98 15.22
CA ARG A 289 26.50 19.52 16.56
C ARG A 289 26.12 20.99 16.53
N ARG A 290 26.75 21.77 15.63
CA ARG A 290 26.53 23.22 15.53
C ARG A 290 25.27 23.59 14.77
N LEU A 291 25.02 22.93 13.63
CA LEU A 291 23.99 23.33 12.68
C LEU A 291 22.74 22.41 12.73
N GLY A 292 22.84 21.27 13.41
CA GLY A 292 21.84 20.22 13.38
C GLY A 292 21.74 19.47 12.04
N GLY A 293 20.98 18.40 12.03
CA GLY A 293 20.67 17.61 10.84
C GLY A 293 19.41 18.05 10.13
N GLU A 294 19.13 17.40 8.99
CA GLU A 294 17.99 17.66 8.12
C GLU A 294 17.11 16.39 8.04
N PRO A 295 16.23 16.12 9.06
CA PRO A 295 15.47 14.88 9.12
C PRO A 295 14.57 14.66 7.89
N TRP A 296 14.12 15.71 7.21
CA TRP A 296 13.33 15.61 5.97
C TRP A 296 14.11 15.02 4.78
N LYS A 297 15.43 15.01 4.83
CA LYS A 297 16.32 14.35 3.84
C LYS A 297 16.76 12.95 4.28
N CYS A 298 16.39 12.53 5.51
CA CYS A 298 16.92 11.35 6.16
C CYS A 298 15.99 10.14 6.00
N THR A 299 16.47 9.08 5.35
CA THR A 299 15.70 7.84 5.19
C THR A 299 15.51 7.09 6.52
N VAL A 300 16.44 7.24 7.47
CA VAL A 300 16.31 6.67 8.82
C VAL A 300 15.19 7.36 9.61
N PHE A 301 15.07 8.69 9.50
CA PHE A 301 13.96 9.42 10.13
C PHE A 301 12.61 9.05 9.52
N GLU A 302 12.58 8.75 8.23
CA GLU A 302 11.37 8.25 7.56
C GLU A 302 10.97 6.87 8.09
N LEU A 303 11.94 5.95 8.33
CA LEU A 303 11.65 4.68 8.98
C LEU A 303 11.10 4.85 10.40
N TYR A 304 11.61 5.81 11.20
CA TYR A 304 11.01 6.15 12.49
C TYR A 304 9.57 6.61 12.33
N THR A 305 9.31 7.49 11.35
CA THR A 305 7.98 8.05 11.09
C THR A 305 6.96 6.98 10.73
N TYR A 306 7.34 5.98 9.95
CA TYR A 306 6.41 5.00 9.38
C TYR A 306 6.30 3.74 10.23
N HIS A 307 7.43 3.22 10.73
CA HIS A 307 7.46 1.88 11.31
C HIS A 307 8.02 1.77 12.72
N LEU A 308 9.03 2.56 13.08
CA LEU A 308 9.84 2.29 14.27
C LEU A 308 9.40 3.05 15.52
N VAL A 309 8.50 4.02 15.41
CA VAL A 309 7.98 4.82 16.53
C VAL A 309 6.46 4.90 16.44
N GLU A 310 5.78 4.50 17.51
CA GLU A 310 4.31 4.62 17.59
C GLU A 310 3.86 5.98 18.13
N ASP A 311 4.54 6.50 19.16
CA ASP A 311 4.17 7.72 19.85
C ASP A 311 4.67 8.97 19.13
N ASP A 312 3.77 9.95 18.92
CA ASP A 312 4.08 11.20 18.22
C ASP A 312 4.95 12.15 19.05
N ALA A 313 4.93 12.06 20.40
CA ALA A 313 5.81 12.86 21.24
C ALA A 313 7.24 12.34 21.15
N GLU A 314 7.42 11.01 21.19
CA GLU A 314 8.72 10.40 21.00
C GLU A 314 9.32 10.71 19.62
N LEU A 315 8.52 10.66 18.55
CA LEU A 315 8.98 11.02 17.20
C LEU A 315 9.45 12.49 17.15
N ARG A 316 8.73 13.37 17.82
CA ARG A 316 9.07 14.80 17.93
C ARG A 316 10.39 15.02 18.67
N ASP A 317 10.62 14.24 19.73
CA ASP A 317 11.88 14.32 20.48
C ASP A 317 13.06 13.88 19.62
N ILE A 318 12.92 12.77 18.86
CA ILE A 318 13.95 12.33 17.89
C ILE A 318 14.20 13.41 16.82
N TYR A 319 13.14 14.05 16.31
CA TYR A 319 13.26 15.17 15.38
C TYR A 319 14.05 16.33 15.99
N ASN A 320 13.69 16.75 17.22
CA ASN A 320 14.31 17.85 17.92
C ASN A 320 15.79 17.57 18.24
N GLU A 321 16.12 16.36 18.68
CA GLU A 321 17.52 15.92 18.89
C GLU A 321 18.35 16.04 17.61
N CYS A 322 17.74 15.69 16.45
CA CYS A 322 18.41 15.78 15.15
C CYS A 322 18.63 17.24 14.72
N VAL A 323 17.59 18.07 14.70
CA VAL A 323 17.70 19.47 14.21
C VAL A 323 18.50 20.38 15.12
N THR A 324 18.66 20.03 16.40
CA THR A 324 19.48 20.76 17.35
C THR A 324 20.91 20.23 17.48
N GLY A 325 21.27 19.19 16.70
CA GLY A 325 22.61 18.60 16.74
C GLY A 325 22.94 17.80 18.02
N LYS A 326 21.94 17.52 18.88
CA LYS A 326 22.11 16.75 20.10
C LYS A 326 22.44 15.29 19.84
N ILE A 327 21.99 14.75 18.69
CA ILE A 327 22.30 13.39 18.27
C ILE A 327 23.09 13.37 16.96
N LEU A 328 24.10 12.52 16.87
CA LEU A 328 24.81 12.25 15.63
C LEU A 328 24.14 11.11 14.86
N CYS A 329 24.25 11.13 13.53
CA CYS A 329 23.59 10.14 12.66
C CYS A 329 23.95 8.69 13.01
N GLY A 330 25.21 8.42 13.40
CA GLY A 330 25.63 7.08 13.84
C GLY A 330 24.87 6.58 15.06
N HIS A 331 24.70 7.39 16.10
CA HIS A 331 23.93 7.05 17.29
C HIS A 331 22.42 6.92 16.99
N CYS A 332 21.90 7.80 16.12
CA CYS A 332 20.51 7.71 15.65
C CYS A 332 20.26 6.38 14.91
N LYS A 333 21.17 5.97 14.02
CA LYS A 333 21.09 4.66 13.34
C LYS A 333 21.17 3.47 14.30
N LEU A 334 22.01 3.53 15.33
CA LEU A 334 22.07 2.46 16.35
C LEU A 334 20.71 2.32 17.08
N ARG A 335 20.12 3.45 17.51
CA ARG A 335 18.77 3.46 18.13
C ARG A 335 17.71 2.89 17.16
N ALA A 336 17.77 3.24 15.88
CA ALA A 336 16.87 2.69 14.87
C ALA A 336 17.09 1.20 14.65
N SER A 337 18.35 0.74 14.69
CA SER A 337 18.70 -0.68 14.52
C SER A 337 18.11 -1.56 15.61
N GLU A 338 18.11 -1.13 16.87
CA GLU A 338 17.50 -1.88 17.97
C GLU A 338 15.98 -2.08 17.75
N ARG A 339 15.29 -1.02 17.32
CA ARG A 339 13.84 -1.08 17.01
C ARG A 339 13.54 -1.95 15.80
N LEU A 340 14.34 -1.80 14.74
CA LEU A 340 14.20 -2.63 13.54
C LEU A 340 14.44 -4.10 13.84
N LYS A 341 15.44 -4.40 14.68
CA LYS A 341 15.72 -5.76 15.15
C LYS A 341 14.49 -6.37 15.84
N THR A 342 13.90 -5.65 16.77
CA THR A 342 12.69 -6.10 17.50
C THR A 342 11.54 -6.35 16.51
N LEU A 343 11.23 -5.38 15.66
CA LEU A 343 10.16 -5.46 14.67
C LEU A 343 10.32 -6.67 13.75
N LEU A 344 11.50 -6.86 13.16
CA LEU A 344 11.72 -7.96 12.22
C LEU A 344 11.73 -9.32 12.94
N THR A 345 12.33 -9.43 14.13
CA THR A 345 12.37 -10.68 14.88
C THR A 345 10.97 -11.15 15.26
N GLU A 346 10.13 -10.26 15.77
CA GLU A 346 8.75 -10.59 16.14
C GLU A 346 7.89 -10.91 14.90
N HIS A 347 8.07 -10.15 13.82
CA HIS A 347 7.36 -10.37 12.57
C HIS A 347 7.74 -11.72 11.95
N GLN A 348 9.03 -12.04 11.84
CA GLN A 348 9.51 -13.28 11.23
C GLN A 348 9.09 -14.52 12.05
N LYS A 349 9.03 -14.42 13.37
CA LYS A 349 8.49 -15.49 14.22
C LYS A 349 7.03 -15.79 13.85
N ARG A 350 6.18 -14.77 13.77
CA ARG A 350 4.76 -14.93 13.37
C ARG A 350 4.62 -15.38 11.91
N TYR A 351 5.48 -14.89 11.01
CA TYR A 351 5.47 -15.29 9.62
C TYR A 351 5.66 -16.80 9.44
N VAL A 352 6.62 -17.41 10.15
CA VAL A 352 6.85 -18.87 10.08
C VAL A 352 5.61 -19.65 10.49
N GLU A 353 4.90 -19.21 11.54
CA GLU A 353 3.67 -19.85 12.01
C GLU A 353 2.54 -19.75 10.96
N TYR A 354 2.32 -18.56 10.37
CA TYR A 354 1.27 -18.39 9.37
C TYR A 354 1.62 -19.05 8.04
N ARG A 355 2.89 -19.04 7.63
CA ARG A 355 3.34 -19.64 6.36
C ARG A 355 3.04 -21.12 6.26
N GLN A 356 3.12 -21.86 7.38
CA GLN A 356 2.81 -23.30 7.43
C GLN A 356 1.33 -23.62 7.16
N ARG A 357 0.44 -22.66 7.35
CA ARG A 357 -1.03 -22.86 7.25
C ARG A 357 -1.73 -21.88 6.33
N VAL A 358 -0.98 -21.08 5.57
CA VAL A 358 -1.53 -19.97 4.78
C VAL A 358 -2.56 -20.38 3.74
N GLU A 359 -2.40 -21.55 3.15
CA GLU A 359 -3.33 -22.09 2.13
C GLU A 359 -4.76 -22.25 2.65
N ARG A 360 -4.96 -22.39 3.97
CA ARG A 360 -6.28 -22.51 4.59
C ARG A 360 -7.10 -21.22 4.49
N TYR A 361 -6.44 -20.10 4.30
CA TYR A 361 -7.05 -18.78 4.25
C TYR A 361 -7.37 -18.32 2.82
N ILE A 362 -6.98 -19.11 1.80
CA ILE A 362 -7.30 -18.81 0.41
C ILE A 362 -8.74 -19.23 0.14
N GLU A 363 -9.51 -18.29 -0.37
CA GLU A 363 -10.90 -18.58 -0.75
C GLU A 363 -10.95 -19.56 -1.93
N LYS A 364 -11.87 -20.50 -1.81
CA LYS A 364 -12.19 -21.40 -2.91
C LYS A 364 -13.13 -20.70 -3.89
N PRO A 365 -12.99 -20.94 -5.20
CA PRO A 365 -13.93 -20.38 -6.18
C PRO A 365 -15.36 -20.77 -5.81
N SER A 366 -16.27 -19.82 -5.80
CA SER A 366 -17.70 -20.10 -5.77
C SER A 366 -18.13 -20.45 -7.20
N PHE A 367 -18.47 -21.70 -7.41
CA PHE A 367 -19.04 -22.17 -8.67
C PHE A 367 -20.56 -22.00 -8.73
#